data_a3324e609cfc7e41cddfa58c673aa895
#
_entry.id   a3324e609cfc7e41cddfa58c673aa895
#
_cell.length_a   1.000
_cell.length_b   1.000
_cell.length_c   1.000
_cell.angle_alpha   90.00
_cell.angle_beta   90.00
_cell.angle_gamma   90.00
#
_symmetry.space_group_name_H-M   'P 1'
#
loop_
_entity.id
_entity.type
_entity.pdbx_description
1 polymer ?
#
loop_
_entity_poly.entity_id
_entity_poly.type
_entity_poly.pdbx_seq_one_letter_code
_entity_poly.pdbx_strand_id
1 'polypeptide(L)'
;MNRRDFILKTTGVAAASLSYSQLYAQIQKQVEPTSNQANYDVIVLGVGSMGASTCYHLAKRGFKVLGLEQFDIPHELGSHAGQSRIIRKAYGEGSDYVPLMERAYQNWQALESETGSQVYYKTGLAYFGAPDDPFLSTVLGSSKKYNIPVNNLTVEECDRKYPQFKLPQNFQRLEEPEAGFITPERSILLYVQQAIFNGAVIRTKEKVLEWRHETSGSVTVVTDRGTYKAGKLVITAGPWAAKVMPSLASKLTVTRQAVAWVKPKKWDDFTLGKFPCWILENKEYDFYGFPILPVGTFGGPLGLKLALHYPGADTTDPDFVNRKTKESDEKILIEFLNRFIPDGYENTLVMKTCLYTNTPDHNFIIDYLSEYDKDVVFATGFSGHGFKFVSVVGEILADMAMNGSTPLPIGFLNAKRFDKAGI
;
A
#
# COMPACT_ATOMS: atom_id res chain seq x y z
N MET A 1 38.39 -18.16 -9.52
CA MET A 1 37.18 -17.78 -8.71
C MET A 1 37.56 -17.95 -7.24
N ASN A 2 37.65 -16.84 -6.50
CA ASN A 2 38.23 -16.84 -5.15
C ASN A 2 37.18 -17.31 -4.13
N ARG A 3 37.60 -18.01 -3.07
CA ARG A 3 36.72 -18.59 -2.04
C ARG A 3 35.77 -17.54 -1.40
N ARG A 4 36.19 -16.28 -1.42
CA ARG A 4 35.41 -15.11 -0.95
C ARG A 4 34.24 -14.77 -1.89
N ASP A 5 34.43 -14.90 -3.21
CA ASP A 5 33.39 -14.64 -4.22
C ASP A 5 32.34 -15.77 -4.27
N PHE A 6 32.75 -16.98 -3.91
CA PHE A 6 31.83 -18.11 -3.78
C PHE A 6 30.95 -17.98 -2.54
N ILE A 7 31.53 -17.55 -1.41
CA ILE A 7 30.77 -17.32 -0.16
C ILE A 7 29.80 -16.15 -0.31
N LEU A 8 30.18 -15.05 -0.98
CA LEU A 8 29.30 -13.92 -1.24
C LEU A 8 28.14 -14.26 -2.19
N LYS A 9 28.36 -15.12 -3.18
CA LYS A 9 27.30 -15.59 -4.08
C LYS A 9 26.37 -16.62 -3.41
N THR A 10 26.90 -17.48 -2.57
CA THR A 10 26.09 -18.47 -1.83
C THR A 10 25.33 -17.85 -0.65
N THR A 11 25.85 -16.81 0.00
CA THR A 11 25.11 -16.08 1.04
C THR A 11 23.98 -15.22 0.48
N GLY A 12 24.12 -14.65 -0.72
CA GLY A 12 23.05 -13.95 -1.40
C GLY A 12 21.87 -14.85 -1.78
N VAL A 13 22.15 -16.08 -2.25
CA VAL A 13 21.11 -17.07 -2.59
C VAL A 13 20.48 -17.67 -1.32
N ALA A 14 21.24 -17.82 -0.22
CA ALA A 14 20.72 -18.31 1.04
C ALA A 14 19.80 -17.26 1.74
N ALA A 15 20.04 -15.96 1.56
CA ALA A 15 19.16 -14.92 2.10
C ALA A 15 17.78 -14.90 1.41
N ALA A 16 17.72 -15.22 0.12
CA ALA A 16 16.47 -15.30 -0.64
C ALA A 16 15.58 -16.50 -0.24
N SER A 17 16.12 -17.46 0.52
CA SER A 17 15.42 -18.69 0.90
C SER A 17 15.02 -18.78 2.38
N LEU A 18 15.18 -17.70 3.16
CA LEU A 18 14.75 -17.69 4.55
C LEU A 18 13.23 -17.90 4.65
N SER A 19 12.82 -18.92 5.41
CA SER A 19 11.41 -19.14 5.69
C SER A 19 10.82 -17.97 6.51
N TYR A 20 9.52 -17.81 6.44
CA TYR A 20 8.79 -16.81 7.25
C TYR A 20 9.20 -16.87 8.74
N SER A 21 9.36 -18.07 9.30
CA SER A 21 9.78 -18.29 10.68
C SER A 21 11.21 -17.84 10.96
N GLN A 22 12.12 -17.99 10.00
CA GLN A 22 13.51 -17.53 10.14
C GLN A 22 13.64 -16.03 10.07
N LEU A 23 12.89 -15.38 9.18
CA LEU A 23 12.81 -13.92 9.10
C LEU A 23 12.20 -13.34 10.39
N TYR A 24 11.10 -13.92 10.85
CA TYR A 24 10.47 -13.54 12.11
C TYR A 24 11.44 -13.70 13.30
N ALA A 25 12.20 -14.81 13.36
CA ALA A 25 13.21 -15.03 14.36
C ALA A 25 14.38 -14.04 14.31
N GLN A 26 14.78 -13.59 13.09
CA GLN A 26 15.79 -12.54 12.96
C GLN A 26 15.29 -11.19 13.46
N ILE A 27 14.06 -10.82 13.12
CA ILE A 27 13.42 -9.61 13.64
C ILE A 27 13.36 -9.65 15.17
N GLN A 28 13.01 -10.78 15.78
CA GLN A 28 12.96 -10.95 17.23
C GLN A 28 14.34 -10.93 17.92
N LYS A 29 15.39 -11.44 17.28
CA LYS A 29 16.76 -11.43 17.84
C LYS A 29 17.39 -10.03 17.91
N GLN A 30 16.93 -9.07 17.11
CA GLN A 30 17.35 -7.67 17.18
C GLN A 30 16.72 -6.92 18.38
N VAL A 31 15.87 -7.58 19.18
CA VAL A 31 15.15 -7.02 20.35
C VAL A 31 16.01 -6.97 21.61
N GLU A 32 17.30 -7.35 21.60
CA GLU A 32 18.14 -7.15 22.78
C GLU A 32 18.44 -5.66 22.99
N PRO A 33 18.37 -5.15 24.24
CA PRO A 33 18.62 -3.75 24.54
C PRO A 33 20.09 -3.43 24.33
N THR A 34 20.43 -2.95 23.13
CA THR A 34 21.69 -2.23 22.95
C THR A 34 21.59 -0.91 23.71
N SER A 35 22.67 -0.53 24.38
CA SER A 35 22.79 0.64 25.23
C SER A 35 21.95 1.85 24.79
N ASN A 36 21.30 2.51 25.73
CA ASN A 36 20.36 3.64 25.61
C ASN A 36 20.89 4.92 24.89
N GLN A 37 21.90 4.86 24.03
CA GLN A 37 22.51 6.02 23.37
C GLN A 37 23.00 5.76 21.93
N ALA A 38 22.40 4.81 21.22
CA ALA A 38 22.75 4.66 19.81
C ALA A 38 22.20 5.86 19.01
N ASN A 39 23.08 6.64 18.40
CA ASN A 39 22.69 7.69 17.45
C ASN A 39 22.46 7.05 16.09
N TYR A 40 21.29 7.32 15.51
CA TYR A 40 20.91 6.94 14.16
C TYR A 40 21.00 8.16 13.24
N ASP A 41 21.17 7.91 11.94
CA ASP A 41 21.02 8.99 10.96
C ASP A 41 19.53 9.33 10.80
N VAL A 42 18.68 8.30 10.75
CA VAL A 42 17.22 8.44 10.56
C VAL A 42 16.46 7.46 11.47
N ILE A 43 15.40 7.94 12.10
CA ILE A 43 14.36 7.10 12.69
C ILE A 43 13.14 7.10 11.77
N VAL A 44 12.59 5.91 11.47
CA VAL A 44 11.33 5.74 10.73
C VAL A 44 10.25 5.31 11.71
N LEU A 45 9.26 6.17 11.95
CA LEU A 45 8.13 5.94 12.85
C LEU A 45 6.97 5.33 12.09
N GLY A 46 6.67 4.07 12.39
CA GLY A 46 5.69 3.22 11.69
C GLY A 46 6.33 2.44 10.54
N VAL A 47 6.60 1.14 10.76
CA VAL A 47 7.17 0.22 9.75
C VAL A 47 6.07 -0.64 9.13
N GLY A 48 4.97 0.02 8.73
CA GLY A 48 3.97 -0.55 7.84
C GLY A 48 4.48 -0.58 6.40
N SER A 49 3.59 -0.46 5.41
CA SER A 49 3.97 -0.53 4.00
C SER A 49 4.98 0.55 3.58
N MET A 50 4.68 1.82 3.88
CA MET A 50 5.55 2.94 3.46
C MET A 50 6.85 2.95 4.25
N GLY A 51 6.80 2.73 5.55
CA GLY A 51 7.98 2.71 6.41
C GLY A 51 8.93 1.56 6.12
N ALA A 52 8.42 0.37 5.79
CA ALA A 52 9.27 -0.77 5.39
C ALA A 52 10.09 -0.45 4.13
N SER A 53 9.45 0.12 3.10
CA SER A 53 10.13 0.57 1.89
C SER A 53 11.11 1.71 2.18
N THR A 54 10.75 2.66 3.06
CA THR A 54 11.66 3.76 3.46
C THR A 54 12.89 3.24 4.17
N CYS A 55 12.74 2.33 5.14
CA CYS A 55 13.87 1.70 5.84
C CYS A 55 14.82 1.00 4.84
N TYR A 56 14.26 0.29 3.86
CA TYR A 56 15.06 -0.34 2.81
C TYR A 56 15.84 0.68 1.99
N HIS A 57 15.20 1.71 1.45
CA HIS A 57 15.87 2.70 0.61
C HIS A 57 16.94 3.49 1.36
N LEU A 58 16.73 3.79 2.63
CA LEU A 58 17.73 4.45 3.49
C LEU A 58 18.91 3.52 3.80
N ALA A 59 18.64 2.30 4.27
CA ALA A 59 19.68 1.35 4.63
C ALA A 59 20.52 0.93 3.43
N LYS A 60 19.92 0.72 2.25
CA LYS A 60 20.61 0.40 1.00
C LYS A 60 21.59 1.50 0.58
N ARG A 61 21.36 2.75 0.99
CA ARG A 61 22.25 3.90 0.77
C ARG A 61 23.31 4.05 1.86
N GLY A 62 23.37 3.13 2.84
CA GLY A 62 24.39 3.09 3.89
C GLY A 62 24.07 3.93 5.13
N PHE A 63 22.86 4.46 5.28
CA PHE A 63 22.45 5.21 6.47
C PHE A 63 22.13 4.29 7.65
N LYS A 64 22.41 4.74 8.87
CA LYS A 64 22.05 4.05 10.12
C LYS A 64 20.58 4.30 10.42
N VAL A 65 19.74 3.31 10.17
CA VAL A 65 18.28 3.42 10.25
C VAL A 65 17.74 2.65 11.44
N LEU A 66 16.85 3.30 12.21
CA LEU A 66 15.98 2.65 13.19
C LEU A 66 14.54 2.73 12.71
N GLY A 67 13.91 1.58 12.47
CA GLY A 67 12.48 1.47 12.25
C GLY A 67 11.75 1.07 13.51
N LEU A 68 10.72 1.81 13.90
CA LEU A 68 9.88 1.57 15.07
C LEU A 68 8.46 1.22 14.66
N GLU A 69 7.97 0.05 15.07
CA GLU A 69 6.60 -0.41 14.80
C GLU A 69 5.92 -0.85 16.10
N GLN A 70 4.71 -0.32 16.33
CA GLN A 70 3.96 -0.63 17.55
C GLN A 70 3.35 -2.05 17.57
N PHE A 71 3.25 -2.69 16.43
CA PHE A 71 2.69 -4.04 16.25
C PHE A 71 3.74 -5.01 15.68
N ASP A 72 3.31 -6.21 15.31
CA ASP A 72 4.11 -7.12 14.48
C ASP A 72 4.22 -6.64 13.03
N ILE A 73 5.15 -7.20 12.26
CA ILE A 73 5.29 -6.95 10.82
C ILE A 73 5.21 -8.28 10.05
N PRO A 74 4.24 -8.42 9.11
CA PRO A 74 3.09 -7.55 8.86
C PRO A 74 1.98 -7.76 9.89
N HIS A 75 1.03 -6.85 9.95
CA HIS A 75 -0.14 -6.97 10.83
C HIS A 75 -1.44 -6.58 10.12
N GLU A 76 -2.60 -6.95 10.69
CA GLU A 76 -3.92 -6.66 10.11
C GLU A 76 -4.58 -5.38 10.69
N LEU A 77 -3.88 -4.64 11.57
CA LEU A 77 -4.43 -3.50 12.28
C LEU A 77 -4.37 -2.18 11.50
N GLY A 78 -3.52 -2.11 10.47
CA GLY A 78 -3.36 -0.94 9.60
C GLY A 78 -4.19 -1.00 8.31
N SER A 79 -3.60 -0.45 7.23
CA SER A 79 -4.27 -0.30 5.93
C SER A 79 -3.82 -1.31 4.87
N HIS A 80 -2.78 -2.12 5.15
CA HIS A 80 -2.11 -2.90 4.11
C HIS A 80 -2.58 -4.34 3.97
N ALA A 81 -3.15 -4.95 5.00
CA ALA A 81 -3.52 -6.36 4.99
C ALA A 81 -4.60 -6.73 3.95
N GLY A 82 -4.62 -7.99 3.55
CA GLY A 82 -5.68 -8.56 2.72
C GLY A 82 -5.22 -9.13 1.39
N GLN A 83 -4.04 -9.78 1.33
CA GLN A 83 -3.57 -10.67 0.27
C GLN A 83 -3.23 -10.01 -1.08
N SER A 84 -3.98 -9.02 -1.55
CA SER A 84 -3.80 -8.40 -2.86
C SER A 84 -4.19 -6.92 -2.87
N ARG A 85 -3.53 -6.14 -3.74
CA ARG A 85 -3.83 -4.72 -4.03
C ARG A 85 -3.66 -4.48 -5.53
N ILE A 86 -4.62 -3.80 -6.14
CA ILE A 86 -4.53 -3.43 -7.56
C ILE A 86 -3.32 -2.55 -7.81
N ILE A 87 -2.59 -2.82 -8.90
CA ILE A 87 -1.58 -1.96 -9.48
C ILE A 87 -1.93 -1.68 -10.94
N ARG A 88 -1.83 -0.41 -11.35
CA ARG A 88 -2.17 0.09 -12.68
C ARG A 88 -1.41 1.37 -12.99
N LYS A 89 -1.19 1.66 -14.26
CA LYS A 89 -0.51 2.89 -14.72
C LYS A 89 -1.49 3.97 -15.18
N ALA A 90 -2.55 3.58 -15.90
CA ALA A 90 -3.60 4.51 -16.33
C ALA A 90 -4.42 4.97 -15.12
N TYR A 91 -4.01 6.09 -14.53
CA TYR A 91 -4.45 6.47 -13.19
C TYR A 91 -5.73 7.30 -13.21
N GLY A 92 -6.80 6.76 -12.60
CA GLY A 92 -8.14 7.37 -12.61
C GLY A 92 -8.29 8.52 -11.60
N GLU A 93 -7.50 8.54 -10.52
CA GLU A 93 -7.54 9.60 -9.50
C GLU A 93 -6.75 10.86 -9.91
N GLY A 94 -5.99 10.79 -11.02
CA GLY A 94 -5.28 11.96 -11.55
C GLY A 94 -4.03 11.61 -12.34
N SER A 95 -3.87 12.22 -13.50
CA SER A 95 -2.75 11.94 -14.42
C SER A 95 -1.37 12.30 -13.86
N ASP A 96 -1.30 13.17 -12.84
CA ASP A 96 -0.04 13.60 -12.24
C ASP A 96 0.63 12.50 -11.38
N TYR A 97 -0.13 11.45 -11.05
CA TYR A 97 0.41 10.24 -10.42
C TYR A 97 1.18 9.33 -11.38
N VAL A 98 0.97 9.44 -12.70
CA VAL A 98 1.54 8.50 -13.68
C VAL A 98 3.07 8.43 -13.62
N PRO A 99 3.83 9.53 -13.55
CA PRO A 99 5.29 9.46 -13.42
C PRO A 99 5.74 8.73 -12.14
N LEU A 100 4.99 8.88 -11.04
CA LEU A 100 5.25 8.15 -9.80
C LEU A 100 4.93 6.65 -9.96
N MET A 101 3.88 6.31 -10.71
CA MET A 101 3.55 4.91 -11.01
C MET A 101 4.60 4.25 -11.89
N GLU A 102 5.12 4.93 -12.90
CA GLU A 102 6.21 4.40 -13.74
C GLU A 102 7.42 4.06 -12.88
N ARG A 103 7.82 4.98 -11.96
CA ARG A 103 8.90 4.72 -11.03
C ARG A 103 8.56 3.60 -10.05
N ALA A 104 7.32 3.52 -9.58
CA ALA A 104 6.87 2.44 -8.71
C ALA A 104 7.01 1.07 -9.37
N TYR A 105 6.63 0.91 -10.64
CA TYR A 105 6.81 -0.35 -11.38
C TYR A 105 8.30 -0.73 -11.48
N GLN A 106 9.18 0.22 -11.79
CA GLN A 106 10.63 -0.02 -11.82
C GLN A 106 11.15 -0.51 -10.46
N ASN A 107 10.70 0.11 -9.37
CA ASN A 107 11.12 -0.27 -8.03
C ASN A 107 10.55 -1.62 -7.59
N TRP A 108 9.31 -1.98 -7.99
CA TRP A 108 8.77 -3.31 -7.77
C TRP A 108 9.59 -4.39 -8.49
N GLN A 109 9.93 -4.16 -9.75
CA GLN A 109 10.77 -5.06 -10.54
C GLN A 109 12.19 -5.18 -9.95
N ALA A 110 12.75 -4.08 -9.46
CA ALA A 110 14.05 -4.08 -8.79
C ALA A 110 14.02 -4.92 -7.51
N LEU A 111 12.97 -4.81 -6.70
CA LEU A 111 12.77 -5.64 -5.50
C LEU A 111 12.66 -7.13 -5.86
N GLU A 112 11.89 -7.47 -6.89
CA GLU A 112 11.76 -8.85 -7.38
C GLU A 112 13.10 -9.41 -7.86
N SER A 113 13.84 -8.62 -8.64
CA SER A 113 15.17 -9.01 -9.15
C SER A 113 16.18 -9.21 -8.02
N GLU A 114 16.16 -8.35 -7.00
CA GLU A 114 17.09 -8.39 -5.87
C GLU A 114 16.78 -9.56 -4.92
N THR A 115 15.52 -9.88 -4.74
CA THR A 115 15.07 -10.90 -3.78
C THR A 115 14.80 -12.27 -4.39
N GLY A 116 14.66 -12.35 -5.70
CA GLY A 116 14.20 -13.55 -6.41
C GLY A 116 12.75 -13.93 -6.12
N SER A 117 11.97 -13.03 -5.51
CA SER A 117 10.60 -13.28 -5.07
C SER A 117 9.61 -12.40 -5.81
N GLN A 118 8.63 -13.01 -6.45
CA GLN A 118 7.59 -12.28 -7.17
C GLN A 118 6.59 -11.63 -6.21
N VAL A 119 6.30 -10.35 -6.43
CA VAL A 119 5.31 -9.56 -5.69
C VAL A 119 4.26 -8.91 -6.60
N TYR A 120 4.62 -8.59 -7.84
CA TYR A 120 3.73 -8.08 -8.86
C TYR A 120 3.29 -9.20 -9.81
N TYR A 121 1.98 -9.31 -9.99
CA TYR A 121 1.34 -10.30 -10.85
C TYR A 121 0.54 -9.58 -11.94
N LYS A 122 1.01 -9.68 -13.17
CA LYS A 122 0.38 -9.12 -14.36
C LYS A 122 -0.81 -9.98 -14.77
N THR A 123 -2.00 -9.56 -14.40
CA THR A 123 -3.27 -10.25 -14.71
C THR A 123 -4.16 -9.47 -15.67
N GLY A 124 -3.75 -8.26 -16.03
CA GLY A 124 -4.66 -7.27 -16.59
C GLY A 124 -5.60 -6.69 -15.51
N LEU A 125 -6.24 -5.58 -15.87
CA LEU A 125 -7.29 -4.93 -15.09
C LEU A 125 -8.42 -4.53 -16.01
N ALA A 126 -9.62 -5.01 -15.71
CA ALA A 126 -10.83 -4.61 -16.41
C ALA A 126 -11.50 -3.44 -15.66
N TYR A 127 -11.89 -2.40 -16.39
CA TYR A 127 -12.64 -1.27 -15.86
C TYR A 127 -14.01 -1.21 -16.51
N PHE A 128 -15.03 -0.98 -15.70
CA PHE A 128 -16.41 -0.89 -16.12
C PHE A 128 -17.10 0.31 -15.48
N GLY A 129 -17.93 1.01 -16.22
CA GLY A 129 -18.68 2.13 -15.68
C GLY A 129 -19.57 2.81 -16.72
N ALA A 130 -20.32 3.82 -16.29
CA ALA A 130 -21.16 4.61 -17.16
C ALA A 130 -20.34 5.35 -18.24
N PRO A 131 -20.94 5.71 -19.41
CA PRO A 131 -20.20 6.37 -20.49
C PRO A 131 -19.58 7.73 -20.11
N ASP A 132 -20.18 8.41 -19.15
CA ASP A 132 -19.80 9.73 -18.66
C ASP A 132 -19.09 9.68 -17.29
N ASP A 133 -18.62 8.49 -16.91
CA ASP A 133 -17.95 8.31 -15.64
C ASP A 133 -16.63 9.10 -15.56
N PRO A 134 -16.45 9.99 -14.54
CA PRO A 134 -15.27 10.83 -14.44
C PRO A 134 -13.97 10.05 -14.24
N PHE A 135 -14.03 8.94 -13.49
CA PHE A 135 -12.86 8.09 -13.22
C PHE A 135 -12.38 7.43 -14.51
N LEU A 136 -13.30 6.80 -15.28
CA LEU A 136 -12.96 6.20 -16.57
C LEU A 136 -12.46 7.23 -17.59
N SER A 137 -13.05 8.42 -17.59
CA SER A 137 -12.59 9.53 -18.43
C SER A 137 -11.16 9.94 -18.08
N THR A 138 -10.80 9.95 -16.78
CA THR A 138 -9.43 10.23 -16.32
C THR A 138 -8.47 9.09 -16.64
N VAL A 139 -8.90 7.83 -16.57
CA VAL A 139 -8.12 6.66 -17.03
C VAL A 139 -7.73 6.82 -18.49
N LEU A 140 -8.70 7.13 -19.37
CA LEU A 140 -8.45 7.36 -20.78
C LEU A 140 -7.57 8.59 -21.04
N GLY A 141 -7.77 9.66 -20.29
CA GLY A 141 -6.94 10.87 -20.33
C GLY A 141 -5.48 10.58 -19.97
N SER A 142 -5.26 9.82 -18.88
CA SER A 142 -3.94 9.36 -18.44
C SER A 142 -3.28 8.44 -19.47
N SER A 143 -4.05 7.49 -20.02
CA SER A 143 -3.61 6.59 -21.09
C SER A 143 -3.10 7.39 -22.29
N LYS A 144 -3.89 8.35 -22.76
CA LYS A 144 -3.54 9.18 -23.91
C LYS A 144 -2.32 10.08 -23.64
N LYS A 145 -2.29 10.75 -22.48
CA LYS A 145 -1.21 11.68 -22.11
C LYS A 145 0.15 11.00 -22.00
N TYR A 146 0.18 9.79 -21.48
CA TYR A 146 1.42 9.05 -21.20
C TYR A 146 1.64 7.82 -22.07
N ASN A 147 0.83 7.66 -23.13
CA ASN A 147 0.91 6.54 -24.06
C ASN A 147 0.86 5.16 -23.36
N ILE A 148 -0.03 5.02 -22.36
CA ILE A 148 -0.25 3.78 -21.62
C ILE A 148 -1.25 2.93 -22.40
N PRO A 149 -0.95 1.65 -22.74
CA PRO A 149 -1.89 0.78 -23.42
C PRO A 149 -3.16 0.54 -22.61
N VAL A 150 -4.29 1.04 -23.08
CA VAL A 150 -5.64 0.76 -22.56
C VAL A 150 -6.52 0.44 -23.76
N ASN A 151 -7.09 -0.75 -23.77
CA ASN A 151 -7.99 -1.23 -24.80
C ASN A 151 -9.42 -0.81 -24.46
N ASN A 152 -10.14 -0.28 -25.45
CA ASN A 152 -11.59 -0.09 -25.34
C ASN A 152 -12.27 -1.30 -25.99
N LEU A 153 -12.97 -2.11 -25.20
CA LEU A 153 -13.59 -3.34 -25.64
C LEU A 153 -15.02 -3.07 -26.12
N THR A 154 -15.43 -3.68 -27.23
CA THR A 154 -16.84 -3.75 -27.60
C THR A 154 -17.61 -4.64 -26.62
N VAL A 155 -18.93 -4.61 -26.69
CA VAL A 155 -19.79 -5.50 -25.88
C VAL A 155 -19.43 -6.96 -26.13
N GLU A 156 -19.34 -7.34 -27.42
CA GLU A 156 -19.08 -8.71 -27.85
C GLU A 156 -17.66 -9.19 -27.45
N GLU A 157 -16.67 -8.30 -27.52
CA GLU A 157 -15.32 -8.61 -27.07
C GLU A 157 -15.26 -8.83 -25.57
N CYS A 158 -15.94 -7.96 -24.80
CA CYS A 158 -16.02 -8.07 -23.37
C CYS A 158 -16.77 -9.33 -22.93
N ASP A 159 -17.93 -9.63 -23.50
CA ASP A 159 -18.75 -10.78 -23.18
C ASP A 159 -18.02 -12.11 -23.51
N ARG A 160 -17.21 -12.12 -24.56
CA ARG A 160 -16.36 -13.27 -24.88
C ARG A 160 -15.19 -13.44 -23.93
N LYS A 161 -14.56 -12.33 -23.54
CA LYS A 161 -13.36 -12.34 -22.68
C LYS A 161 -13.66 -12.51 -21.21
N TYR A 162 -14.74 -11.86 -20.76
CA TYR A 162 -15.17 -11.79 -19.36
C TYR A 162 -16.64 -12.16 -19.19
N PRO A 163 -17.04 -13.40 -19.58
CA PRO A 163 -18.44 -13.84 -19.60
C PRO A 163 -19.11 -13.85 -18.22
N GLN A 164 -18.30 -13.75 -17.16
CA GLN A 164 -18.77 -13.70 -15.78
C GLN A 164 -19.51 -12.40 -15.45
N PHE A 165 -19.23 -11.30 -16.17
CA PHE A 165 -19.86 -10.02 -15.96
C PHE A 165 -21.16 -9.90 -16.75
N LYS A 166 -22.16 -9.30 -16.15
CA LYS A 166 -23.44 -8.90 -16.78
C LYS A 166 -23.58 -7.39 -16.68
N LEU A 167 -23.11 -6.69 -17.69
CA LEU A 167 -23.01 -5.23 -17.71
C LEU A 167 -24.12 -4.62 -18.58
N PRO A 168 -24.63 -3.42 -18.23
CA PRO A 168 -25.49 -2.64 -19.11
C PRO A 168 -24.81 -2.42 -20.46
N GLN A 169 -25.60 -2.41 -21.55
CA GLN A 169 -25.09 -2.28 -22.92
C GLN A 169 -24.30 -0.98 -23.14
N ASN A 170 -24.70 0.10 -22.48
CA ASN A 170 -24.09 1.42 -22.60
C ASN A 170 -22.86 1.63 -21.70
N PHE A 171 -22.45 0.65 -20.87
CA PHE A 171 -21.26 0.80 -20.05
C PHE A 171 -19.99 0.87 -20.91
N GLN A 172 -19.05 1.70 -20.53
CA GLN A 172 -17.67 1.61 -20.99
C GLN A 172 -17.01 0.36 -20.46
N ARG A 173 -16.16 -0.25 -21.27
CA ARG A 173 -15.42 -1.48 -21.01
C ARG A 173 -13.97 -1.28 -21.40
N LEU A 174 -13.13 -0.98 -20.43
CA LEU A 174 -11.71 -0.75 -20.66
C LEU A 174 -10.88 -1.90 -20.10
N GLU A 175 -9.74 -2.13 -20.70
CA GLU A 175 -8.76 -3.09 -20.22
C GLU A 175 -7.36 -2.48 -20.24
N GLU A 176 -6.64 -2.56 -19.13
CA GLU A 176 -5.21 -2.24 -19.05
C GLU A 176 -4.40 -3.54 -18.93
N PRO A 177 -3.74 -4.00 -20.02
CA PRO A 177 -3.04 -5.29 -20.03
C PRO A 177 -1.83 -5.38 -19.08
N GLU A 178 -1.17 -4.24 -18.83
CA GLU A 178 -0.01 -4.15 -17.97
C GLU A 178 -0.36 -4.02 -16.48
N ALA A 179 -1.63 -3.88 -16.15
CA ALA A 179 -2.10 -3.83 -14.77
C ALA A 179 -2.21 -5.23 -14.15
N GLY A 180 -2.55 -5.28 -12.87
CA GLY A 180 -2.72 -6.52 -12.13
C GLY A 180 -2.78 -6.28 -10.63
N PHE A 181 -2.09 -7.11 -9.85
CA PHE A 181 -2.05 -6.95 -8.41
C PHE A 181 -0.66 -7.14 -7.81
N ILE A 182 -0.49 -6.61 -6.60
CA ILE A 182 0.69 -6.79 -5.75
C ILE A 182 0.25 -7.53 -4.48
N THR A 183 1.16 -8.35 -3.92
CA THR A 183 0.97 -9.07 -2.65
C THR A 183 1.51 -8.23 -1.48
N PRO A 184 0.64 -7.58 -0.66
CA PRO A 184 1.08 -6.60 0.34
C PRO A 184 1.98 -7.17 1.42
N GLU A 185 1.54 -8.24 2.05
CA GLU A 185 2.24 -8.84 3.19
C GLU A 185 3.64 -9.34 2.78
N ARG A 186 3.73 -9.98 1.62
CA ARG A 186 5.02 -10.44 1.07
C ARG A 186 5.92 -9.26 0.74
N SER A 187 5.39 -8.21 0.12
CA SER A 187 6.17 -7.02 -0.24
C SER A 187 6.76 -6.34 0.98
N ILE A 188 5.97 -6.18 2.05
CA ILE A 188 6.44 -5.57 3.30
C ILE A 188 7.55 -6.41 3.94
N LEU A 189 7.37 -7.74 4.00
CA LEU A 189 8.39 -8.64 4.54
C LEU A 189 9.70 -8.57 3.75
N LEU A 190 9.63 -8.54 2.42
CA LEU A 190 10.82 -8.42 1.58
C LEU A 190 11.54 -7.09 1.81
N TYR A 191 10.81 -5.96 1.90
CA TYR A 191 11.42 -4.67 2.23
C TYR A 191 12.08 -4.68 3.60
N VAL A 192 11.43 -5.23 4.63
CA VAL A 192 12.00 -5.35 5.98
C VAL A 192 13.23 -6.25 5.96
N GLN A 193 13.17 -7.40 5.30
CA GLN A 193 14.31 -8.31 5.14
C GLN A 193 15.49 -7.61 4.48
N GLN A 194 15.25 -6.89 3.38
CA GLN A 194 16.30 -6.17 2.68
C GLN A 194 16.83 -4.98 3.49
N ALA A 195 15.98 -4.28 4.24
CA ALA A 195 16.42 -3.23 5.14
C ALA A 195 17.38 -3.78 6.22
N ILE A 196 17.02 -4.90 6.87
CA ILE A 196 17.85 -5.57 7.88
C ILE A 196 19.16 -6.07 7.25
N PHE A 197 19.09 -6.70 6.07
CA PHE A 197 20.27 -7.17 5.35
C PHE A 197 21.26 -6.03 5.06
N ASN A 198 20.75 -4.82 4.80
CA ASN A 198 21.55 -3.60 4.60
C ASN A 198 21.87 -2.86 5.91
N GLY A 199 21.62 -3.45 7.09
CA GLY A 199 22.06 -2.92 8.38
C GLY A 199 21.03 -2.06 9.14
N ALA A 200 19.78 -1.95 8.68
CA ALA A 200 18.75 -1.31 9.46
C ALA A 200 18.40 -2.10 10.72
N VAL A 201 18.12 -1.42 11.81
CA VAL A 201 17.53 -1.97 13.04
C VAL A 201 16.02 -1.77 12.97
N ILE A 202 15.26 -2.86 13.01
CA ILE A 202 13.80 -2.81 13.01
C ILE A 202 13.31 -3.34 14.36
N ARG A 203 12.51 -2.55 15.06
CA ARG A 203 11.91 -2.91 16.35
C ARG A 203 10.41 -3.01 16.23
N THR A 204 9.88 -4.18 16.49
CA THR A 204 8.44 -4.46 16.52
C THR A 204 7.91 -4.47 17.95
N LYS A 205 6.60 -4.29 18.11
CA LYS A 205 5.93 -4.20 19.43
C LYS A 205 6.57 -3.14 20.32
N GLU A 206 7.01 -2.06 19.70
CA GLU A 206 7.61 -0.92 20.38
C GLU A 206 6.86 0.36 20.00
N LYS A 207 6.03 0.82 20.92
CA LYS A 207 5.15 1.97 20.70
C LYS A 207 5.88 3.28 20.98
N VAL A 208 5.91 4.16 19.99
CA VAL A 208 6.35 5.54 20.19
C VAL A 208 5.29 6.26 21.01
N LEU A 209 5.72 6.85 22.13
CA LEU A 209 4.88 7.61 23.05
C LEU A 209 4.95 9.09 22.76
N GLU A 210 6.16 9.58 22.40
CA GLU A 210 6.45 10.98 22.15
C GLU A 210 7.65 11.11 21.22
N TRP A 211 7.71 12.18 20.47
CA TRP A 211 8.90 12.62 19.76
C TRP A 211 9.08 14.14 19.90
N ARG A 212 10.32 14.62 19.85
CA ARG A 212 10.68 16.02 19.98
C ARG A 212 11.79 16.39 19.03
N HIS A 213 11.68 17.56 18.41
CA HIS A 213 12.77 18.18 17.70
C HIS A 213 13.59 19.04 18.67
N GLU A 214 14.88 18.79 18.72
CA GLU A 214 15.80 19.49 19.61
C GLU A 214 16.35 20.77 18.94
N THR A 215 16.71 21.75 19.73
CA THR A 215 17.34 22.99 19.22
C THR A 215 18.65 22.79 18.48
N SER A 216 19.27 21.61 18.64
CA SER A 216 20.49 21.19 17.93
C SER A 216 20.21 20.69 16.48
N GLY A 217 18.95 20.62 16.05
CA GLY A 217 18.57 20.06 14.77
C GLY A 217 18.50 18.51 14.76
N SER A 218 18.52 17.87 15.94
CA SER A 218 18.30 16.43 16.08
C SER A 218 16.90 16.12 16.56
N VAL A 219 16.49 14.85 16.42
CA VAL A 219 15.20 14.37 16.90
C VAL A 219 15.39 13.36 18.01
N THR A 220 14.63 13.50 19.10
CA THR A 220 14.52 12.51 20.19
C THR A 220 13.18 11.82 20.10
N VAL A 221 13.19 10.48 20.12
CA VAL A 221 11.99 9.63 20.10
C VAL A 221 11.95 8.80 21.38
N VAL A 222 10.86 8.91 22.12
CA VAL A 222 10.60 8.16 23.35
C VAL A 222 9.59 7.07 23.08
N THR A 223 9.91 5.84 23.44
CA THR A 223 9.06 4.68 23.30
C THR A 223 8.72 4.08 24.67
N ASP A 224 7.88 3.07 24.69
CA ASP A 224 7.60 2.24 25.89
C ASP A 224 8.79 1.34 26.30
N ARG A 225 9.90 1.33 25.53
CA ARG A 225 11.09 0.52 25.79
C ARG A 225 12.40 1.29 25.88
N GLY A 226 12.41 2.56 25.50
CA GLY A 226 13.63 3.35 25.53
C GLY A 226 13.53 4.71 24.86
N THR A 227 14.66 5.38 24.76
CA THR A 227 14.79 6.69 24.12
C THR A 227 15.88 6.64 23.07
N TYR A 228 15.59 7.15 21.88
CA TYR A 228 16.49 7.13 20.73
C TYR A 228 16.70 8.53 20.18
N LYS A 229 17.87 8.75 19.58
CA LYS A 229 18.21 10.02 18.91
C LYS A 229 18.59 9.78 17.45
N ALA A 230 18.20 10.70 16.58
CA ALA A 230 18.59 10.68 15.18
C ALA A 230 18.74 12.11 14.61
N GLY A 231 19.43 12.22 13.49
CA GLY A 231 19.49 13.46 12.74
C GLY A 231 18.18 13.82 12.04
N LYS A 232 17.39 12.81 11.64
CA LYS A 232 16.14 12.98 10.90
C LYS A 232 15.05 12.04 11.41
N LEU A 233 13.79 12.46 11.22
CA LEU A 233 12.62 11.64 11.50
C LEU A 233 11.78 11.50 10.22
N VAL A 234 11.40 10.26 9.90
CA VAL A 234 10.42 9.96 8.87
C VAL A 234 9.16 9.40 9.53
N ILE A 235 8.00 10.02 9.29
CA ILE A 235 6.73 9.60 9.90
C ILE A 235 5.85 8.94 8.83
N THR A 236 5.58 7.64 9.04
CA THR A 236 4.73 6.78 8.19
C THR A 236 3.72 6.02 9.04
N ALA A 237 3.09 6.72 10.00
CA ALA A 237 2.24 6.16 11.04
C ALA A 237 0.84 5.70 10.56
N GLY A 238 0.55 5.75 9.23
CA GLY A 238 -0.71 5.28 8.66
C GLY A 238 -1.94 5.91 9.34
N PRO A 239 -2.91 5.10 9.83
CA PRO A 239 -4.11 5.62 10.49
C PRO A 239 -3.85 6.43 11.77
N TRP A 240 -2.68 6.23 12.40
CA TRP A 240 -2.27 6.98 13.61
C TRP A 240 -1.60 8.31 13.31
N ALA A 241 -1.48 8.72 12.04
CA ALA A 241 -0.76 9.92 11.65
C ALA A 241 -1.26 11.19 12.36
N ALA A 242 -2.57 11.36 12.50
CA ALA A 242 -3.16 12.51 13.21
C ALA A 242 -2.79 12.57 14.72
N LYS A 243 -2.52 11.40 15.34
CA LYS A 243 -2.09 11.33 16.74
C LYS A 243 -0.61 11.68 16.93
N VAL A 244 0.20 11.34 15.91
CA VAL A 244 1.65 11.58 15.90
C VAL A 244 1.97 12.99 15.41
N MET A 245 1.11 13.56 14.55
CA MET A 245 1.22 14.88 13.95
C MET A 245 -0.10 15.66 14.15
N PRO A 246 -0.34 16.23 15.35
CA PRO A 246 -1.60 16.94 15.66
C PRO A 246 -1.92 18.12 14.72
N SER A 247 -0.91 18.78 14.15
CA SER A 247 -1.08 19.87 13.17
C SER A 247 -1.79 19.43 11.88
N LEU A 248 -1.80 18.12 11.58
CA LEU A 248 -2.50 17.56 10.43
C LEU A 248 -3.87 16.91 10.77
N ALA A 249 -4.28 16.95 12.04
CA ALA A 249 -5.47 16.22 12.49
C ALA A 249 -6.75 16.64 11.73
N SER A 250 -6.92 17.95 11.45
CA SER A 250 -8.08 18.46 10.69
C SER A 250 -8.09 18.06 9.21
N LYS A 251 -6.97 17.59 8.68
CA LYS A 251 -6.80 17.21 7.26
C LYS A 251 -6.87 15.69 7.04
N LEU A 252 -7.08 14.91 8.10
CA LEU A 252 -7.06 13.45 8.04
C LEU A 252 -8.33 12.86 8.68
N THR A 253 -9.01 12.03 7.90
CA THR A 253 -10.17 11.26 8.38
C THR A 253 -9.90 9.77 8.23
N VAL A 254 -9.96 9.04 9.35
CA VAL A 254 -9.82 7.58 9.33
C VAL A 254 -11.19 6.96 9.15
N THR A 255 -11.33 6.09 8.15
CA THR A 255 -12.55 5.32 7.90
C THR A 255 -12.30 3.82 7.96
N ARG A 256 -13.30 3.09 8.48
CA ARG A 256 -13.34 1.63 8.48
C ARG A 256 -13.85 1.16 7.12
N GLN A 257 -13.19 0.15 6.56
CA GLN A 257 -13.55 -0.49 5.29
C GLN A 257 -13.76 -1.98 5.52
N ALA A 258 -14.70 -2.58 4.80
CA ALA A 258 -14.94 -4.02 4.81
C ALA A 258 -14.50 -4.65 3.49
N VAL A 259 -13.88 -5.82 3.57
CA VAL A 259 -13.50 -6.65 2.42
C VAL A 259 -14.00 -8.07 2.63
N ALA A 260 -14.53 -8.67 1.57
CA ALA A 260 -15.05 -10.05 1.61
C ALA A 260 -14.25 -10.98 0.70
N TRP A 261 -14.18 -12.23 1.11
CA TRP A 261 -13.86 -13.40 0.28
C TRP A 261 -15.09 -14.28 0.23
N VAL A 262 -15.63 -14.48 -0.96
CA VAL A 262 -16.86 -15.23 -1.16
C VAL A 262 -16.61 -16.50 -1.97
N LYS A 263 -17.46 -17.52 -1.79
CA LYS A 263 -17.52 -18.67 -2.65
C LYS A 263 -18.44 -18.36 -3.83
N PRO A 264 -17.93 -18.39 -5.08
CA PRO A 264 -18.80 -18.29 -6.25
C PRO A 264 -19.51 -19.61 -6.53
N LYS A 265 -20.64 -19.56 -7.28
CA LYS A 265 -21.37 -20.76 -7.75
C LYS A 265 -20.53 -21.61 -8.70
N LYS A 266 -19.74 -20.96 -9.57
CA LYS A 266 -18.87 -21.58 -10.54
C LYS A 266 -17.40 -21.28 -10.23
N TRP A 267 -16.84 -22.01 -9.28
CA TRP A 267 -15.50 -21.75 -8.73
C TRP A 267 -14.43 -21.55 -9.79
N ASP A 268 -14.37 -22.47 -10.77
CA ASP A 268 -13.29 -22.52 -11.76
C ASP A 268 -13.28 -21.31 -12.71
N ASP A 269 -14.41 -20.63 -12.88
CA ASP A 269 -14.51 -19.46 -13.75
C ASP A 269 -13.90 -18.20 -13.12
N PHE A 270 -13.66 -18.21 -11.81
CA PHE A 270 -13.16 -17.07 -11.04
C PHE A 270 -11.71 -17.22 -10.56
N THR A 271 -11.02 -18.26 -11.01
CA THR A 271 -9.63 -18.53 -10.62
C THR A 271 -8.64 -17.59 -11.33
N LEU A 272 -7.47 -17.43 -10.72
CA LEU A 272 -6.35 -16.72 -11.32
C LEU A 272 -6.03 -17.27 -12.72
N GLY A 273 -5.94 -16.40 -13.71
CA GLY A 273 -5.75 -16.74 -15.12
C GLY A 273 -7.04 -16.83 -15.93
N LYS A 274 -8.22 -16.99 -15.29
CA LYS A 274 -9.53 -16.99 -15.96
C LYS A 274 -10.37 -15.74 -15.64
N PHE A 275 -10.15 -15.13 -14.49
CA PHE A 275 -10.85 -13.93 -14.04
C PHE A 275 -9.85 -12.81 -13.78
N PRO A 276 -10.12 -11.56 -14.22
CA PRO A 276 -9.19 -10.45 -14.06
C PRO A 276 -9.25 -9.82 -12.67
N CYS A 277 -8.31 -8.94 -12.36
CA CYS A 277 -8.60 -7.83 -11.44
C CYS A 277 -9.58 -6.89 -12.11
N TRP A 278 -10.46 -6.27 -11.35
CA TRP A 278 -11.48 -5.39 -11.92
C TRP A 278 -11.84 -4.23 -11.00
N ILE A 279 -12.32 -3.14 -11.62
CA ILE A 279 -12.96 -1.99 -10.99
C ILE A 279 -14.28 -1.76 -11.72
N LEU A 280 -15.35 -1.54 -10.98
CA LEU A 280 -16.65 -1.17 -11.52
C LEU A 280 -17.16 0.08 -10.81
N GLU A 281 -17.24 1.14 -11.59
CA GLU A 281 -17.74 2.44 -11.17
C GLU A 281 -19.23 2.56 -11.52
N ASN A 282 -20.03 2.93 -10.57
CA ASN A 282 -21.40 3.36 -10.83
C ASN A 282 -21.68 4.62 -10.02
N LYS A 283 -22.70 5.38 -10.38
CA LYS A 283 -23.00 6.71 -9.82
C LYS A 283 -23.10 6.76 -8.29
N GLU A 284 -23.31 5.62 -7.64
CA GLU A 284 -23.53 5.53 -6.19
C GLU A 284 -22.38 4.85 -5.45
N TYR A 285 -21.70 3.90 -6.12
CA TYR A 285 -20.75 3.00 -5.45
C TYR A 285 -19.64 2.57 -6.39
N ASP A 286 -18.44 2.49 -5.86
CA ASP A 286 -17.23 2.04 -6.55
C ASP A 286 -16.76 0.73 -5.96
N PHE A 287 -16.79 -0.33 -6.76
CA PHE A 287 -16.40 -1.66 -6.34
C PHE A 287 -15.13 -2.11 -7.04
N TYR A 288 -14.39 -2.96 -6.37
CA TYR A 288 -13.22 -3.60 -6.96
C TYR A 288 -13.08 -5.04 -6.49
N GLY A 289 -12.38 -5.85 -7.27
CA GLY A 289 -12.15 -7.22 -6.88
C GLY A 289 -10.99 -7.89 -7.62
N PHE A 290 -10.76 -9.13 -7.20
CA PHE A 290 -9.62 -9.95 -7.61
C PHE A 290 -10.08 -11.37 -7.91
N PRO A 291 -9.36 -12.12 -8.76
CA PRO A 291 -9.59 -13.55 -8.92
C PRO A 291 -9.35 -14.32 -7.61
N ILE A 292 -9.82 -15.54 -7.55
CA ILE A 292 -9.48 -16.50 -6.49
C ILE A 292 -7.99 -16.81 -6.61
N LEU A 293 -7.26 -16.55 -5.52
CA LEU A 293 -5.82 -16.79 -5.45
C LEU A 293 -5.53 -18.11 -4.72
N PRO A 294 -4.66 -19.00 -5.27
CA PRO A 294 -4.25 -20.23 -4.59
C PRO A 294 -3.56 -19.95 -3.24
N VAL A 295 -4.13 -20.46 -2.14
CA VAL A 295 -3.64 -20.19 -0.77
C VAL A 295 -2.18 -20.67 -0.58
N GLY A 296 -1.78 -21.78 -1.18
CA GLY A 296 -0.42 -22.30 -1.09
C GLY A 296 0.64 -21.32 -1.63
N THR A 297 0.29 -20.49 -2.61
CA THR A 297 1.18 -19.49 -3.21
C THR A 297 1.06 -18.11 -2.57
N PHE A 298 -0.16 -17.70 -2.23
CA PHE A 298 -0.45 -16.31 -1.84
C PHE A 298 -0.76 -16.16 -0.35
N GLY A 299 -1.01 -17.25 0.37
CA GLY A 299 -1.52 -17.19 1.74
C GLY A 299 -2.93 -16.59 1.78
N GLY A 300 -3.33 -16.14 2.96
CA GLY A 300 -4.57 -15.39 3.17
C GLY A 300 -5.85 -16.23 3.04
N PRO A 301 -7.02 -15.59 3.08
CA PRO A 301 -8.29 -16.27 2.89
C PRO A 301 -8.46 -16.77 1.46
N LEU A 302 -9.12 -17.93 1.33
CA LEU A 302 -9.53 -18.49 0.05
C LEU A 302 -10.87 -17.87 -0.37
N GLY A 303 -11.04 -17.55 -1.64
CA GLY A 303 -12.30 -17.05 -2.20
C GLY A 303 -12.12 -15.95 -3.24
N LEU A 304 -13.22 -15.62 -3.90
CA LEU A 304 -13.33 -14.44 -4.78
C LEU A 304 -13.34 -13.20 -3.89
N LYS A 305 -12.31 -12.37 -4.01
CA LYS A 305 -12.15 -11.19 -3.17
C LYS A 305 -12.78 -9.96 -3.80
N LEU A 306 -13.56 -9.21 -3.01
CA LEU A 306 -14.11 -7.93 -3.43
C LEU A 306 -14.35 -6.98 -2.25
N ALA A 307 -14.49 -5.70 -2.56
CA ALA A 307 -14.87 -4.68 -1.59
C ALA A 307 -15.53 -3.48 -2.26
N LEU A 308 -16.28 -2.73 -1.47
CA LEU A 308 -16.71 -1.38 -1.77
C LEU A 308 -15.52 -0.43 -1.51
N HIS A 309 -15.22 0.46 -2.47
CA HIS A 309 -14.18 1.46 -2.33
C HIS A 309 -14.75 2.78 -1.81
N TYR A 310 -15.75 3.31 -2.50
CA TYR A 310 -16.49 4.52 -2.11
C TYR A 310 -18.00 4.34 -2.31
N PRO A 311 -18.86 5.08 -1.55
CA PRO A 311 -18.47 5.96 -0.44
C PRO A 311 -17.85 5.17 0.71
N GLY A 312 -16.98 5.85 1.47
CA GLY A 312 -16.33 5.25 2.63
C GLY A 312 -17.32 4.89 3.72
N ALA A 313 -16.94 3.92 4.52
CA ALA A 313 -17.68 3.48 5.69
C ALA A 313 -17.50 4.44 6.89
N ASP A 314 -17.86 3.98 8.07
CA ASP A 314 -17.87 4.77 9.31
C ASP A 314 -16.51 5.41 9.59
N THR A 315 -16.50 6.69 9.93
CA THR A 315 -15.37 7.37 10.53
C THR A 315 -15.05 6.73 11.89
N THR A 316 -13.77 6.54 12.17
CA THR A 316 -13.32 5.83 13.38
C THR A 316 -12.03 6.39 13.93
N ASP A 317 -11.78 6.13 15.21
CA ASP A 317 -10.47 6.27 15.82
C ASP A 317 -9.69 4.95 15.65
N PRO A 318 -8.43 4.96 15.17
CA PRO A 318 -7.67 3.74 14.91
C PRO A 318 -7.41 2.89 16.17
N ASP A 319 -7.43 3.47 17.37
CA ASP A 319 -7.26 2.73 18.63
C ASP A 319 -8.56 2.05 19.11
N PHE A 320 -9.73 2.55 18.67
CA PHE A 320 -11.05 2.10 19.13
C PHE A 320 -11.93 1.54 18.02
N VAL A 321 -11.36 1.21 16.88
CA VAL A 321 -12.13 0.73 15.72
C VAL A 321 -12.85 -0.59 16.03
N ASN A 322 -14.14 -0.62 15.73
CA ASN A 322 -14.90 -1.88 15.73
C ASN A 322 -14.54 -2.70 14.47
N ARG A 323 -13.76 -3.75 14.67
CA ARG A 323 -13.32 -4.63 13.58
C ARG A 323 -14.30 -5.74 13.22
N LYS A 324 -15.42 -5.84 13.93
CA LYS A 324 -16.51 -6.77 13.56
C LYS A 324 -17.19 -6.25 12.30
N THR A 325 -17.42 -7.15 11.36
CA THR A 325 -18.21 -6.83 10.16
C THR A 325 -19.69 -6.75 10.51
N LYS A 326 -20.41 -5.87 9.82
CA LYS A 326 -21.84 -5.65 9.97
C LYS A 326 -22.59 -6.39 8.85
N GLU A 327 -23.84 -6.73 9.06
CA GLU A 327 -24.71 -7.28 8.02
C GLU A 327 -24.80 -6.34 6.80
N SER A 328 -24.83 -5.02 7.03
CA SER A 328 -24.81 -4.03 5.96
C SER A 328 -23.55 -4.05 5.10
N ASP A 329 -22.39 -4.40 5.69
CA ASP A 329 -21.13 -4.53 4.93
C ASP A 329 -21.22 -5.69 3.92
N GLU A 330 -21.86 -6.78 4.31
CA GLU A 330 -22.04 -7.96 3.48
C GLU A 330 -23.12 -7.76 2.42
N LYS A 331 -24.28 -7.23 2.83
CA LYS A 331 -25.45 -7.05 1.99
C LYS A 331 -25.15 -6.29 0.70
N ILE A 332 -24.44 -5.17 0.80
CA ILE A 332 -24.11 -4.34 -0.35
C ILE A 332 -23.22 -5.08 -1.37
N LEU A 333 -22.32 -5.95 -0.89
CA LEU A 333 -21.47 -6.77 -1.75
C LEU A 333 -22.24 -7.88 -2.45
N ILE A 334 -23.20 -8.51 -1.74
CA ILE A 334 -24.09 -9.53 -2.31
C ILE A 334 -25.00 -8.92 -3.38
N GLU A 335 -25.61 -7.77 -3.11
CA GLU A 335 -26.45 -7.06 -4.07
C GLU A 335 -25.67 -6.70 -5.34
N PHE A 336 -24.43 -6.21 -5.18
CA PHE A 336 -23.54 -5.95 -6.30
C PHE A 336 -23.25 -7.21 -7.12
N LEU A 337 -22.83 -8.31 -6.46
CA LEU A 337 -22.52 -9.56 -7.15
C LEU A 337 -23.74 -10.12 -7.90
N ASN A 338 -24.89 -10.18 -7.28
CA ASN A 338 -26.11 -10.65 -7.91
C ASN A 338 -26.50 -9.84 -9.15
N ARG A 339 -26.20 -8.54 -9.16
CA ARG A 339 -26.49 -7.66 -10.28
C ARG A 339 -25.50 -7.78 -11.43
N PHE A 340 -24.20 -7.77 -11.13
CA PHE A 340 -23.13 -7.62 -12.13
C PHE A 340 -22.31 -8.88 -12.36
N ILE A 341 -22.27 -9.81 -11.41
CA ILE A 341 -21.50 -11.07 -11.45
C ILE A 341 -22.38 -12.21 -10.87
N PRO A 342 -23.46 -12.61 -11.55
CA PRO A 342 -24.50 -13.47 -10.96
C PRO A 342 -24.02 -14.84 -10.47
N ASP A 343 -22.96 -15.40 -11.08
CA ASP A 343 -22.33 -16.65 -10.65
C ASP A 343 -21.22 -16.45 -9.60
N GLY A 344 -20.96 -15.19 -9.22
CA GLY A 344 -19.90 -14.78 -8.28
C GLY A 344 -20.23 -14.99 -6.82
N TYR A 345 -21.46 -15.37 -6.44
CA TYR A 345 -21.85 -15.53 -5.06
C TYR A 345 -22.71 -16.77 -4.80
N GLU A 346 -22.26 -17.60 -3.89
CA GLU A 346 -23.02 -18.68 -3.25
C GLU A 346 -23.12 -18.44 -1.74
N ASN A 347 -21.98 -18.16 -1.08
CA ASN A 347 -21.92 -17.79 0.32
C ASN A 347 -20.63 -17.00 0.65
N THR A 348 -20.65 -16.25 1.74
CA THR A 348 -19.48 -15.56 2.25
C THR A 348 -18.61 -16.51 3.06
N LEU A 349 -17.31 -16.54 2.74
CA LEU A 349 -16.35 -17.38 3.44
C LEU A 349 -15.67 -16.62 4.59
N VAL A 350 -15.19 -15.40 4.29
CA VAL A 350 -14.48 -14.56 5.27
C VAL A 350 -14.79 -13.10 4.98
N MET A 351 -14.98 -12.32 6.02
CA MET A 351 -14.94 -10.86 5.95
C MET A 351 -13.91 -10.31 6.93
N LYS A 352 -13.20 -9.28 6.50
CA LYS A 352 -12.21 -8.55 7.33
C LYS A 352 -12.42 -7.05 7.18
N THR A 353 -11.88 -6.30 8.14
CA THR A 353 -11.89 -4.84 8.11
C THR A 353 -10.48 -4.30 7.98
N CYS A 354 -10.33 -3.22 7.25
CA CYS A 354 -9.11 -2.42 7.19
C CYS A 354 -9.43 -0.94 7.39
N LEU A 355 -8.41 -0.10 7.38
CA LEU A 355 -8.56 1.33 7.58
C LEU A 355 -8.07 2.11 6.37
N TYR A 356 -8.84 3.12 5.94
CA TYR A 356 -8.33 4.18 5.09
C TYR A 356 -8.00 5.40 5.94
N THR A 357 -7.00 6.15 5.54
CA THR A 357 -6.71 7.50 6.05
C THR A 357 -6.91 8.45 4.88
N ASN A 358 -8.02 9.18 4.92
CA ASN A 358 -8.47 10.02 3.82
C ASN A 358 -8.05 11.48 4.05
N THR A 359 -7.73 12.17 2.97
CA THR A 359 -7.62 13.62 2.89
C THR A 359 -8.88 14.20 2.26
N PRO A 360 -9.16 15.52 2.41
CA PRO A 360 -10.35 16.13 1.83
C PRO A 360 -10.47 16.04 0.31
N ASP A 361 -9.34 16.00 -0.39
CA ASP A 361 -9.25 15.91 -1.85
C ASP A 361 -8.83 14.51 -2.35
N HIS A 362 -8.77 13.54 -1.45
CA HIS A 362 -8.33 12.17 -1.70
C HIS A 362 -6.90 12.01 -2.25
N ASN A 363 -6.12 13.09 -2.39
CA ASN A 363 -4.71 12.99 -2.76
C ASN A 363 -3.82 12.74 -1.55
N PHE A 364 -2.70 12.06 -1.75
CA PHE A 364 -1.72 11.79 -0.69
C PHE A 364 -1.14 13.10 -0.13
N ILE A 365 -0.57 13.03 1.07
CA ILE A 365 0.29 14.09 1.57
C ILE A 365 1.69 13.51 1.74
N ILE A 366 2.66 14.08 1.02
CA ILE A 366 4.10 13.78 1.16
C ILE A 366 4.81 15.12 1.27
N ASP A 367 5.30 15.46 2.46
CA ASP A 367 5.85 16.78 2.73
C ASP A 367 6.77 16.76 3.95
N TYR A 368 7.32 17.90 4.30
CA TYR A 368 7.96 18.18 5.58
C TYR A 368 6.97 18.79 6.56
N LEU A 369 7.15 18.53 7.86
CA LEU A 369 6.50 19.34 8.88
C LEU A 369 7.20 20.70 8.92
N SER A 370 6.50 21.74 8.48
CA SER A 370 7.05 23.07 8.23
C SER A 370 7.67 23.72 9.46
N GLU A 371 7.27 23.30 10.65
CA GLU A 371 7.76 23.77 11.94
C GLU A 371 9.20 23.30 12.24
N TYR A 372 9.69 22.29 11.52
CA TYR A 372 10.98 21.63 11.80
C TYR A 372 11.92 21.61 10.59
N ASP A 373 11.81 22.60 9.72
CA ASP A 373 12.55 22.74 8.48
C ASP A 373 12.49 21.43 7.65
N LYS A 374 13.62 20.80 7.40
CA LYS A 374 13.73 19.52 6.66
C LYS A 374 14.14 18.34 7.53
N ASP A 375 13.99 18.48 8.85
CA ASP A 375 14.39 17.43 9.79
C ASP A 375 13.31 16.39 10.01
N VAL A 376 12.05 16.73 9.74
CA VAL A 376 10.91 15.83 9.87
C VAL A 376 10.15 15.76 8.54
N VAL A 377 10.23 14.60 7.89
CA VAL A 377 9.48 14.31 6.65
C VAL A 377 8.39 13.29 6.93
N PHE A 378 7.28 13.36 6.20
CA PHE A 378 6.17 12.44 6.42
C PHE A 378 5.43 12.07 5.13
N ALA A 379 4.72 10.94 5.20
CA ALA A 379 3.75 10.55 4.19
C ALA A 379 2.50 9.97 4.86
N THR A 380 1.33 10.48 4.48
CA THR A 380 0.03 10.09 5.05
C THR A 380 -1.12 10.35 4.07
N GLY A 381 -2.36 10.08 4.46
CA GLY A 381 -3.54 10.42 3.68
C GLY A 381 -3.63 9.66 2.35
N PHE A 382 -3.33 8.36 2.35
CA PHE A 382 -3.29 7.56 1.11
C PHE A 382 -4.66 7.18 0.56
N SER A 383 -5.73 7.57 1.19
CA SER A 383 -7.12 7.61 0.71
C SER A 383 -7.56 6.33 -0.03
N GLY A 384 -7.15 5.16 0.48
CA GLY A 384 -7.54 3.84 -0.06
C GLY A 384 -6.81 3.38 -1.32
N HIS A 385 -5.98 4.21 -1.96
CA HIS A 385 -5.33 3.84 -3.22
C HIS A 385 -3.78 3.87 -3.20
N GLY A 386 -3.15 4.00 -2.02
CA GLY A 386 -1.71 4.24 -1.87
C GLY A 386 -0.79 3.03 -2.02
N PHE A 387 -1.25 1.77 -1.80
CA PHE A 387 -0.33 0.64 -1.67
C PHE A 387 0.57 0.43 -2.90
N LYS A 388 0.05 0.59 -4.10
CA LYS A 388 0.80 0.43 -5.35
C LYS A 388 2.01 1.37 -5.47
N PHE A 389 2.00 2.49 -4.72
CA PHE A 389 3.09 3.48 -4.65
C PHE A 389 4.12 3.20 -3.55
N VAL A 390 3.97 2.17 -2.74
CA VAL A 390 4.86 1.86 -1.61
C VAL A 390 6.32 1.89 -2.01
N SER A 391 6.64 1.29 -3.14
CA SER A 391 8.02 1.19 -3.64
C SER A 391 8.64 2.55 -3.97
N VAL A 392 7.88 3.47 -4.53
CA VAL A 392 8.35 4.81 -4.90
C VAL A 392 8.23 5.80 -3.74
N VAL A 393 7.22 5.67 -2.88
CA VAL A 393 7.08 6.54 -1.69
C VAL A 393 8.24 6.33 -0.73
N GLY A 394 8.69 5.09 -0.53
CA GLY A 394 9.87 4.82 0.28
C GLY A 394 11.14 5.47 -0.29
N GLU A 395 11.31 5.46 -1.60
CA GLU A 395 12.40 6.17 -2.29
C GLU A 395 12.31 7.68 -2.10
N ILE A 396 11.13 8.26 -2.31
CA ILE A 396 10.86 9.70 -2.13
C ILE A 396 11.19 10.15 -0.71
N LEU A 397 10.72 9.42 0.30
CA LEU A 397 10.96 9.75 1.70
C LEU A 397 12.45 9.66 2.07
N ALA A 398 13.15 8.67 1.52
CA ALA A 398 14.60 8.55 1.69
C ALA A 398 15.36 9.70 1.02
N ASP A 399 14.98 10.11 -0.19
CA ASP A 399 15.52 11.27 -0.87
C ASP A 399 15.30 12.56 -0.08
N MET A 400 14.05 12.80 0.34
CA MET A 400 13.69 13.99 1.10
C MET A 400 14.45 14.05 2.42
N ALA A 401 14.49 12.95 3.19
CA ALA A 401 15.15 12.92 4.49
C ALA A 401 16.65 13.24 4.38
N MET A 402 17.34 12.72 3.36
CA MET A 402 18.80 12.80 3.28
C MET A 402 19.31 13.87 2.34
N ASN A 403 18.61 14.13 1.24
CA ASN A 403 19.02 15.11 0.22
C ASN A 403 18.26 16.44 0.30
N GLY A 404 17.24 16.52 1.16
CA GLY A 404 16.38 17.70 1.30
C GLY A 404 15.42 17.93 0.13
N SER A 405 15.33 17.00 -0.84
CA SER A 405 14.39 17.03 -1.98
C SER A 405 14.45 15.70 -2.72
N THR A 406 13.43 15.45 -3.57
CA THR A 406 13.41 14.34 -4.53
C THR A 406 13.27 14.87 -5.95
N PRO A 407 13.86 14.22 -6.97
CA PRO A 407 13.66 14.58 -8.37
C PRO A 407 12.26 14.21 -8.91
N LEU A 408 11.49 13.43 -8.18
CA LEU A 408 10.16 13.00 -8.60
C LEU A 408 9.13 14.13 -8.42
N PRO A 409 8.12 14.22 -9.32
CA PRO A 409 7.17 15.34 -9.34
C PRO A 409 6.08 15.19 -8.26
N ILE A 410 6.42 15.48 -7.01
CA ILE A 410 5.50 15.40 -5.86
C ILE A 410 4.88 16.75 -5.46
N GLY A 411 5.09 17.82 -6.21
CA GLY A 411 4.64 19.15 -5.86
C GLY A 411 3.14 19.27 -5.57
N PHE A 412 2.30 18.46 -6.24
CA PHE A 412 0.85 18.42 -6.02
C PHE A 412 0.45 17.68 -4.72
N LEU A 413 1.38 16.98 -4.06
CA LEU A 413 1.15 16.21 -2.81
C LEU A 413 1.54 16.99 -1.54
N ASN A 414 1.92 18.28 -1.65
CA ASN A 414 2.29 19.08 -0.49
C ASN A 414 1.10 19.39 0.41
N ALA A 415 1.33 19.53 1.73
CA ALA A 415 0.29 19.80 2.72
C ALA A 415 -0.29 21.21 2.59
N LYS A 416 0.50 22.18 2.08
CA LYS A 416 0.10 23.58 1.94
C LYS A 416 -1.02 23.82 0.92
N ARG A 417 -1.34 22.82 0.09
CA ARG A 417 -2.48 22.90 -0.85
C ARG A 417 -3.81 23.12 -0.12
N PHE A 418 -3.93 22.67 1.12
CA PHE A 418 -5.12 22.86 1.94
C PHE A 418 -5.21 24.27 2.55
N ASP A 419 -4.10 24.96 2.74
CA ASP A 419 -4.09 26.32 3.31
C ASP A 419 -4.73 27.34 2.37
N LYS A 420 -4.68 27.09 1.04
CA LYS A 420 -5.27 27.94 0.00
C LYS A 420 -6.76 27.66 -0.23
N ALA A 421 -7.24 26.49 0.17
CA ALA A 421 -8.62 26.06 -0.07
C ALA A 421 -9.60 26.50 1.05
N GLY A 422 -9.11 27.08 2.15
CA GLY A 422 -9.95 27.46 3.30
C GLY A 422 -10.56 26.25 4.03
N ILE A 423 -9.91 25.08 3.94
CA ILE A 423 -10.32 23.79 4.51
C ILE A 423 -9.51 23.48 5.77
#